data_02fc6bd9792285a7e1e354daeee5935d
#
_entry.id   02fc6bd9792285a7e1e354daeee5935d
#
_cell.length_a   1.000
_cell.length_b   1.000
_cell.length_c   1.000
_cell.angle_alpha   90.00
_cell.angle_beta   90.00
_cell.angle_gamma   90.00
#
_symmetry.space_group_name_H-M   'P 1'
#
loop_
_entity.id
_entity.type
_entity.pdbx_description
1 polymer ?
#
loop_
_entity_poly.entity_id
_entity_poly.type
_entity_poly.pdbx_seq_one_letter_code
_entity_poly.pdbx_strand_id
1 'polypeptide(L)'
;MIRIAVANQKGGVGKTTTCINLATALAAIGWRVLLIDLDPQGNASTGLGISQAQRSRSSYDVLVGSASPSEVALQTRVPRLELLPATQDLSGAEIELVALEDRAHRLDKALAAAPVGRWDIALIDCPPSLGLLTVNALVAARHLLVPLQCEFFALEGLSQLLQTVERIRVAFNPDLSILGVALTMFDKRNNLSAAVAEDVRSCLGATVFDTIVPRNVRLSEAPSHGLPALIYDLKCPGSEAYLRLARELIGRLPQLAVAA
;
A
#
# COMPACT_ATOMS: atom_id res chain seq x y z
N MET A 1 10.18 -12.78 -1.35
CA MET A 1 9.16 -11.75 -1.65
C MET A 1 9.34 -10.59 -0.68
N ILE A 2 9.55 -9.39 -1.19
CA ILE A 2 9.59 -8.13 -0.41
C ILE A 2 8.16 -7.74 -0.07
N ARG A 3 7.89 -7.37 1.19
CA ARG A 3 6.52 -7.02 1.64
C ARG A 3 6.51 -5.59 2.16
N ILE A 4 5.65 -4.76 1.60
CA ILE A 4 5.55 -3.33 1.88
C ILE A 4 4.11 -3.00 2.25
N ALA A 5 3.87 -2.58 3.50
CA ALA A 5 2.58 -2.02 3.90
C ALA A 5 2.49 -0.55 3.46
N VAL A 6 1.33 -0.14 2.99
CA VAL A 6 1.02 1.26 2.65
C VAL A 6 -0.04 1.75 3.63
N ALA A 7 0.37 2.49 4.65
CA ALA A 7 -0.52 2.87 5.74
C ALA A 7 -0.40 4.36 6.11
N ASN A 8 -1.53 4.91 6.51
CA ASN A 8 -1.67 6.19 7.20
C ASN A 8 -3.05 6.21 7.88
N GLN A 9 -3.13 6.69 9.11
CA GLN A 9 -4.37 6.78 9.88
C GLN A 9 -5.39 7.72 9.25
N LYS A 10 -4.92 8.74 8.53
CA LYS A 10 -5.80 9.71 7.89
C LYS A 10 -6.45 9.13 6.65
N GLY A 11 -7.76 9.28 6.56
CA GLY A 11 -8.53 9.00 5.35
C GLY A 11 -8.19 9.99 4.23
N GLY A 12 -8.28 9.54 2.96
CA GLY A 12 -8.15 10.45 1.82
C GLY A 12 -6.73 10.88 1.43
N VAL A 13 -5.68 10.43 2.11
CA VAL A 13 -4.28 10.81 1.80
C VAL A 13 -3.69 10.11 0.58
N GLY A 14 -4.47 9.28 -0.11
CA GLY A 14 -4.04 8.60 -1.34
C GLY A 14 -3.36 7.25 -1.11
N LYS A 15 -3.64 6.52 -0.02
CA LYS A 15 -3.12 5.16 0.21
C LYS A 15 -3.42 4.24 -0.96
N THR A 16 -4.70 4.01 -1.23
CA THR A 16 -5.17 3.14 -2.32
C THR A 16 -4.69 3.60 -3.69
N THR A 17 -4.74 4.93 -3.95
CA THR A 17 -4.21 5.50 -5.20
C THR A 17 -2.72 5.20 -5.35
N THR A 18 -1.96 5.30 -4.26
CA THR A 18 -0.53 4.96 -4.25
C THR A 18 -0.33 3.48 -4.47
N CYS A 19 -1.09 2.61 -3.80
CA CYS A 19 -1.00 1.16 -3.97
C CYS A 19 -1.23 0.75 -5.43
N ILE A 20 -2.33 1.20 -6.05
CA ILE A 20 -2.68 0.86 -7.43
C ILE A 20 -1.60 1.32 -8.41
N ASN A 21 -1.21 2.60 -8.34
CA ASN A 21 -0.32 3.17 -9.34
C ASN A 21 1.14 2.76 -9.12
N LEU A 22 1.57 2.61 -7.88
CA LEU A 22 2.91 2.09 -7.56
C LEU A 22 3.04 0.62 -7.96
N ALA A 23 2.04 -0.23 -7.66
CA ALA A 23 2.02 -1.63 -8.09
C ALA A 23 2.10 -1.73 -9.62
N THR A 24 1.34 -0.89 -10.33
CA THR A 24 1.38 -0.82 -11.80
C THR A 24 2.75 -0.37 -12.31
N ALA A 25 3.36 0.65 -11.70
CA ALA A 25 4.68 1.13 -12.08
C ALA A 25 5.77 0.08 -11.84
N LEU A 26 5.72 -0.63 -10.71
CA LEU A 26 6.64 -1.74 -10.40
C LEU A 26 6.49 -2.89 -11.42
N ALA A 27 5.25 -3.26 -11.76
CA ALA A 27 4.98 -4.26 -12.79
C ALA A 27 5.50 -3.83 -14.17
N ALA A 28 5.33 -2.56 -14.54
CA ALA A 28 5.82 -2.00 -15.79
C ALA A 28 7.35 -2.01 -15.93
N ILE A 29 8.08 -1.91 -14.82
CA ILE A 29 9.56 -2.04 -14.81
C ILE A 29 10.04 -3.48 -14.61
N GLY A 30 9.14 -4.47 -14.64
CA GLY A 30 9.46 -5.89 -14.77
C GLY A 30 9.25 -6.74 -13.52
N TRP A 31 8.84 -6.19 -12.38
CA TRP A 31 8.59 -6.95 -11.14
C TRP A 31 7.26 -7.72 -11.20
N ARG A 32 7.24 -8.91 -10.59
CA ARG A 32 5.99 -9.66 -10.33
C ARG A 32 5.41 -9.15 -9.03
N VAL A 33 4.27 -8.48 -9.12
CA VAL A 33 3.68 -7.74 -8.01
C VAL A 33 2.39 -8.40 -7.56
N LEU A 34 2.23 -8.59 -6.25
CA LEU A 34 0.96 -8.87 -5.60
C LEU A 34 0.48 -7.58 -4.91
N LEU A 35 -0.67 -7.07 -5.28
CA LEU A 35 -1.38 -6.06 -4.50
C LEU A 35 -2.38 -6.76 -3.58
N ILE A 36 -2.32 -6.48 -2.29
CA ILE A 36 -3.23 -7.03 -1.29
C ILE A 36 -4.13 -5.89 -0.81
N ASP A 37 -5.42 -6.00 -1.09
CA ASP A 37 -6.43 -5.06 -0.63
C ASP A 37 -6.95 -5.54 0.73
N LEU A 38 -6.66 -4.79 1.80
CA LEU A 38 -7.15 -5.05 3.17
C LEU A 38 -8.18 -4.03 3.64
N ASP A 39 -8.61 -3.11 2.76
CA ASP A 39 -9.69 -2.19 3.10
C ASP A 39 -11.05 -2.86 2.78
N PRO A 40 -11.97 -3.01 3.75
CA PRO A 40 -13.32 -3.54 3.51
C PRO A 40 -14.10 -2.81 2.40
N GLN A 41 -13.74 -1.57 2.09
CA GLN A 41 -14.33 -0.81 1.00
C GLN A 41 -13.96 -1.37 -0.39
N GLY A 42 -12.86 -2.14 -0.52
CA GLY A 42 -12.43 -2.77 -1.75
C GLY A 42 -12.07 -1.78 -2.86
N ASN A 43 -11.54 -0.62 -2.48
CA ASN A 43 -11.25 0.45 -3.44
C ASN A 43 -10.08 0.11 -4.36
N ALA A 44 -9.04 -0.61 -3.88
CA ALA A 44 -7.96 -1.09 -4.74
C ALA A 44 -8.48 -2.12 -5.75
N SER A 45 -9.35 -3.00 -5.29
CA SER A 45 -9.99 -4.02 -6.12
C SER A 45 -10.84 -3.39 -7.24
N THR A 46 -11.68 -2.42 -6.90
CA THR A 46 -12.50 -1.68 -7.89
C THR A 46 -11.63 -0.88 -8.85
N GLY A 47 -10.61 -0.20 -8.34
CA GLY A 47 -9.70 0.63 -9.12
C GLY A 47 -8.85 -0.14 -10.13
N LEU A 48 -8.66 -1.46 -9.93
CA LEU A 48 -8.03 -2.36 -10.91
C LEU A 48 -9.04 -3.10 -11.80
N GLY A 49 -10.32 -2.73 -11.73
CA GLY A 49 -11.36 -3.26 -12.58
C GLY A 49 -11.87 -4.66 -12.21
N ILE A 50 -11.59 -5.12 -10.99
CA ILE A 50 -12.14 -6.37 -10.48
C ILE A 50 -13.54 -6.10 -9.89
N SER A 51 -14.57 -6.60 -10.56
CA SER A 51 -15.96 -6.42 -10.15
C SER A 51 -16.30 -7.24 -8.89
N GLN A 52 -17.36 -6.88 -8.19
CA GLN A 52 -17.84 -7.63 -7.02
C GLN A 52 -18.12 -9.12 -7.34
N ALA A 53 -18.66 -9.41 -8.51
CA ALA A 53 -18.95 -10.80 -8.95
C ALA A 53 -17.68 -11.66 -9.12
N GLN A 54 -16.53 -11.05 -9.32
CA GLN A 54 -15.24 -11.74 -9.45
C GLN A 54 -14.56 -11.99 -8.10
N ARG A 55 -15.06 -11.41 -7.00
CA ARG A 55 -14.47 -11.52 -5.66
C ARG A 55 -15.15 -12.63 -4.84
N SER A 56 -15.33 -13.81 -5.43
CA SER A 56 -15.93 -14.97 -4.74
C SER A 56 -15.08 -15.45 -3.55
N ARG A 57 -13.78 -15.21 -3.61
CA ARG A 57 -12.83 -15.31 -2.49
C ARG A 57 -12.05 -14.01 -2.38
N SER A 58 -11.63 -13.67 -1.17
CA SER A 58 -11.01 -12.38 -0.88
C SER A 58 -9.90 -12.49 0.17
N SER A 59 -9.29 -11.37 0.52
CA SER A 59 -8.33 -11.28 1.61
C SER A 59 -8.93 -11.68 2.98
N TYR A 60 -10.27 -11.63 3.12
CA TYR A 60 -10.96 -12.21 4.26
C TYR A 60 -10.67 -13.71 4.38
N ASP A 61 -10.86 -14.49 3.30
CA ASP A 61 -10.62 -15.93 3.29
C ASP A 61 -9.19 -16.30 3.67
N VAL A 62 -8.24 -15.47 3.25
CA VAL A 62 -6.83 -15.63 3.61
C VAL A 62 -6.61 -15.38 5.10
N LEU A 63 -7.20 -14.33 5.67
CA LEU A 63 -7.04 -13.99 7.07
C LEU A 63 -7.68 -15.02 8.00
N VAL A 64 -8.86 -15.53 7.66
CA VAL A 64 -9.52 -16.58 8.46
C VAL A 64 -8.89 -17.97 8.23
N GLY A 65 -8.09 -18.14 7.17
CA GLY A 65 -7.37 -19.36 6.86
C GLY A 65 -8.18 -20.38 6.05
N SER A 66 -9.26 -19.96 5.41
CA SER A 66 -10.09 -20.81 4.54
C SER A 66 -9.50 -20.96 3.12
N ALA A 67 -8.57 -20.08 2.72
CA ALA A 67 -7.88 -20.15 1.43
C ALA A 67 -6.45 -19.59 1.52
N SER A 68 -5.59 -20.09 0.63
CA SER A 68 -4.23 -19.54 0.47
C SER A 68 -4.22 -18.28 -0.40
N PRO A 69 -3.22 -17.38 -0.27
CA PRO A 69 -3.07 -16.24 -1.16
C PRO A 69 -3.03 -16.62 -2.64
N SER A 70 -2.48 -17.81 -2.95
CA SER A 70 -2.33 -18.31 -4.32
C SER A 70 -3.65 -18.72 -4.98
N GLU A 71 -4.61 -19.18 -4.17
CA GLU A 71 -5.96 -19.57 -4.63
C GLU A 71 -6.86 -18.36 -4.82
N VAL A 72 -6.60 -17.28 -4.08
CA VAL A 72 -7.44 -16.07 -4.06
C VAL A 72 -6.94 -15.00 -5.04
N ALA A 73 -5.64 -14.95 -5.29
CA ALA A 73 -5.05 -13.93 -6.15
C ALA A 73 -5.60 -13.97 -7.59
N LEU A 74 -6.12 -12.86 -8.06
CA LEU A 74 -6.69 -12.67 -9.38
C LEU A 74 -5.71 -11.93 -10.30
N GLN A 75 -5.66 -12.35 -11.56
CA GLN A 75 -4.96 -11.62 -12.61
C GLN A 75 -5.66 -10.28 -12.87
N THR A 76 -4.89 -9.21 -12.98
CA THR A 76 -5.40 -7.90 -13.37
C THR A 76 -5.19 -7.65 -14.86
N ARG A 77 -5.69 -6.52 -15.37
CA ARG A 77 -5.38 -6.06 -16.73
C ARG A 77 -3.94 -5.59 -16.91
N VAL A 78 -3.22 -5.41 -15.81
CA VAL A 78 -1.80 -5.03 -15.80
C VAL A 78 -0.95 -6.30 -15.84
N PRO A 79 -0.14 -6.52 -16.87
CA PRO A 79 0.76 -7.68 -16.89
C PRO A 79 1.67 -7.70 -15.66
N ARG A 80 1.90 -8.88 -15.09
CA ARG A 80 2.73 -9.10 -13.88
C ARG A 80 2.16 -8.51 -12.57
N LEU A 81 0.92 -8.00 -12.56
CA LEU A 81 0.23 -7.55 -11.37
C LEU A 81 -0.95 -8.47 -11.08
N GLU A 82 -0.88 -9.17 -9.96
CA GLU A 82 -1.99 -9.92 -9.37
C GLU A 82 -2.58 -9.14 -8.19
N LEU A 83 -3.86 -9.34 -7.93
CA LEU A 83 -4.59 -8.71 -6.84
C LEU A 83 -5.19 -9.77 -5.91
N LEU A 84 -4.95 -9.63 -4.62
CA LEU A 84 -5.74 -10.25 -3.57
C LEU A 84 -6.90 -9.31 -3.23
N PRO A 85 -8.13 -9.57 -3.71
CA PRO A 85 -9.20 -8.59 -3.62
C PRO A 85 -9.82 -8.52 -2.22
N ALA A 86 -10.48 -7.40 -1.91
CA ALA A 86 -11.24 -7.20 -0.68
C ALA A 86 -12.76 -7.26 -0.93
N THR A 87 -13.47 -7.71 0.11
CA THR A 87 -14.93 -7.61 0.23
C THR A 87 -15.31 -6.99 1.57
N GLN A 88 -16.58 -6.66 1.74
CA GLN A 88 -17.10 -6.14 3.02
C GLN A 88 -16.97 -7.14 4.18
N ASP A 89 -16.79 -8.44 3.89
CA ASP A 89 -16.58 -9.48 4.90
C ASP A 89 -15.35 -9.23 5.76
N LEU A 90 -14.36 -8.47 5.26
CA LEU A 90 -13.21 -8.02 6.05
C LEU A 90 -13.60 -7.25 7.33
N SER A 91 -14.76 -6.58 7.34
CA SER A 91 -15.27 -5.96 8.57
C SER A 91 -15.66 -7.01 9.62
N GLY A 92 -16.12 -8.18 9.19
CA GLY A 92 -16.37 -9.33 10.05
C GLY A 92 -15.09 -9.96 10.58
N ALA A 93 -14.03 -9.99 9.76
CA ALA A 93 -12.74 -10.53 10.17
C ALA A 93 -12.17 -9.84 11.42
N GLU A 94 -12.35 -8.53 11.56
CA GLU A 94 -11.89 -7.81 12.78
C GLU A 94 -12.54 -8.34 14.06
N ILE A 95 -13.76 -8.85 13.98
CA ILE A 95 -14.48 -9.44 15.14
C ILE A 95 -14.07 -10.90 15.32
N GLU A 96 -14.07 -11.67 14.25
CA GLU A 96 -13.81 -13.12 14.29
C GLU A 96 -12.39 -13.46 14.72
N LEU A 97 -11.41 -12.68 14.26
CA LEU A 97 -10.00 -12.89 14.57
C LEU A 97 -9.65 -12.57 16.03
N VAL A 98 -10.46 -11.74 16.74
CA VAL A 98 -10.14 -11.33 18.12
C VAL A 98 -9.94 -12.52 19.06
N ALA A 99 -10.69 -13.60 18.86
CA ALA A 99 -10.63 -14.80 19.69
C ALA A 99 -9.39 -15.68 19.40
N LEU A 100 -8.65 -15.41 18.33
CA LEU A 100 -7.50 -16.23 17.94
C LEU A 100 -6.21 -15.72 18.61
N GLU A 101 -5.41 -16.64 19.16
CA GLU A 101 -4.11 -16.29 19.75
C GLU A 101 -3.15 -15.66 18.73
N ASP A 102 -3.18 -16.14 17.48
CA ASP A 102 -2.32 -15.68 16.39
C ASP A 102 -2.94 -14.58 15.52
N ARG A 103 -3.99 -13.91 16.02
CA ARG A 103 -4.76 -12.90 15.28
C ARG A 103 -3.95 -11.83 14.58
N ALA A 104 -2.79 -11.44 15.11
CA ALA A 104 -1.90 -10.44 14.53
C ALA A 104 -1.01 -10.98 13.40
N HIS A 105 -0.83 -12.30 13.31
CA HIS A 105 0.12 -12.97 12.41
C HIS A 105 -0.56 -13.73 11.25
N ARG A 106 -1.86 -13.59 11.07
CA ARG A 106 -2.62 -14.35 10.07
C ARG A 106 -2.11 -14.11 8.66
N LEU A 107 -1.96 -12.84 8.27
CA LEU A 107 -1.45 -12.49 6.94
C LEU A 107 0.02 -12.90 6.77
N ASP A 108 0.86 -12.70 7.79
CA ASP A 108 2.27 -13.09 7.73
C ASP A 108 2.44 -14.59 7.48
N LYS A 109 1.73 -15.42 8.25
CA LYS A 109 1.73 -16.89 8.09
C LYS A 109 1.24 -17.30 6.70
N ALA A 110 0.16 -16.71 6.21
CA ALA A 110 -0.38 -16.99 4.89
C ALA A 110 0.61 -16.63 3.76
N LEU A 111 1.26 -15.47 3.87
CA LEU A 111 2.25 -15.03 2.87
C LEU A 111 3.58 -15.82 2.96
N ALA A 112 3.94 -16.31 4.15
CA ALA A 112 5.11 -17.19 4.32
C ALA A 112 4.90 -18.56 3.66
N ALA A 113 3.67 -19.06 3.65
CA ALA A 113 3.30 -20.33 3.01
C ALA A 113 3.10 -20.23 1.48
N ALA A 114 3.12 -19.01 0.92
CA ALA A 114 2.96 -18.82 -0.52
C ALA A 114 4.15 -19.40 -1.31
N PRO A 115 3.92 -19.89 -2.54
CA PRO A 115 4.98 -20.47 -3.37
C PRO A 115 6.14 -19.49 -3.60
N VAL A 116 7.35 -20.00 -3.40
CA VAL A 116 8.57 -19.22 -3.62
C VAL A 116 8.66 -18.81 -5.10
N GLY A 117 8.96 -17.54 -5.34
CA GLY A 117 9.19 -17.04 -6.69
C GLY A 117 7.94 -16.72 -7.50
N ARG A 118 6.72 -16.83 -6.95
CA ARG A 118 5.51 -16.37 -7.64
C ARG A 118 5.47 -14.84 -7.73
N TRP A 119 5.73 -14.16 -6.63
CA TRP A 119 5.79 -12.71 -6.55
C TRP A 119 7.15 -12.25 -6.01
N ASP A 120 7.63 -11.14 -6.54
CA ASP A 120 8.87 -10.51 -6.09
C ASP A 120 8.58 -9.48 -4.98
N ILE A 121 7.47 -8.74 -5.15
CA ILE A 121 7.01 -7.68 -4.24
C ILE A 121 5.53 -7.85 -3.94
N ALA A 122 5.15 -7.70 -2.66
CA ALA A 122 3.78 -7.54 -2.22
C ALA A 122 3.59 -6.13 -1.66
N LEU A 123 2.61 -5.38 -2.18
CA LEU A 123 2.10 -4.14 -1.61
C LEU A 123 0.80 -4.44 -0.86
N ILE A 124 0.65 -3.90 0.35
CA ILE A 124 -0.52 -4.13 1.19
C ILE A 124 -1.24 -2.80 1.41
N ASP A 125 -2.41 -2.64 0.80
CA ASP A 125 -3.27 -1.46 0.98
C ASP A 125 -4.03 -1.56 2.30
N CYS A 126 -3.75 -0.64 3.22
CA CYS A 126 -4.33 -0.65 4.56
C CYS A 126 -5.55 0.27 4.66
N PRO A 127 -6.58 -0.12 5.44
CA PRO A 127 -7.67 0.79 5.78
C PRO A 127 -7.17 2.01 6.58
N PRO A 128 -7.98 3.08 6.69
CA PRO A 128 -7.60 4.28 7.46
C PRO A 128 -7.62 4.07 8.97
N SER A 129 -8.12 2.93 9.46
CA SER A 129 -8.13 2.58 10.88
C SER A 129 -6.83 1.89 11.30
N LEU A 130 -6.48 1.96 12.57
CA LEU A 130 -5.42 1.15 13.20
C LEU A 130 -6.01 -0.13 13.83
N GLY A 131 -7.01 -0.72 13.20
CA GLY A 131 -7.61 -1.98 13.61
C GLY A 131 -6.73 -3.19 13.34
N LEU A 132 -7.30 -4.37 13.57
CA LEU A 132 -6.59 -5.64 13.45
C LEU A 132 -6.13 -5.93 12.01
N LEU A 133 -6.83 -5.41 11.00
CA LEU A 133 -6.40 -5.51 9.58
C LEU A 133 -5.09 -4.77 9.35
N THR A 134 -4.97 -3.53 9.84
CA THR A 134 -3.72 -2.76 9.74
C THR A 134 -2.60 -3.40 10.56
N VAL A 135 -2.89 -3.95 11.73
CA VAL A 135 -1.91 -4.72 12.52
C VAL A 135 -1.38 -5.91 11.71
N ASN A 136 -2.26 -6.70 11.08
CA ASN A 136 -1.86 -7.81 10.21
C ASN A 136 -0.97 -7.35 9.05
N ALA A 137 -1.29 -6.22 8.42
CA ALA A 137 -0.46 -5.65 7.36
C ALA A 137 0.96 -5.29 7.85
N LEU A 138 1.06 -4.60 9.00
CA LEU A 138 2.33 -4.16 9.57
C LEU A 138 3.16 -5.33 10.12
N VAL A 139 2.51 -6.36 10.65
CA VAL A 139 3.20 -7.58 11.11
C VAL A 139 3.72 -8.40 9.93
N ALA A 140 2.96 -8.48 8.83
CA ALA A 140 3.38 -9.20 7.62
C ALA A 140 4.45 -8.47 6.80
N ALA A 141 4.56 -7.15 6.94
CA ALA A 141 5.48 -6.32 6.15
C ALA A 141 6.86 -6.18 6.81
N ARG A 142 7.92 -6.08 6.00
CA ARG A 142 9.24 -5.60 6.46
C ARG A 142 9.38 -4.09 6.31
N HIS A 143 8.63 -3.51 5.40
CA HIS A 143 8.75 -2.10 5.06
C HIS A 143 7.40 -1.41 5.13
N LEU A 144 7.40 -0.16 5.60
CA LEU A 144 6.25 0.72 5.61
C LEU A 144 6.48 1.90 4.67
N LEU A 145 5.59 2.08 3.70
CA LEU A 145 5.47 3.29 2.89
C LEU A 145 4.33 4.14 3.45
N VAL A 146 4.59 5.40 3.71
CA VAL A 146 3.60 6.33 4.28
C VAL A 146 3.23 7.40 3.25
N PRO A 147 2.10 7.28 2.55
CA PRO A 147 1.56 8.40 1.78
C PRO A 147 1.10 9.51 2.72
N LEU A 148 1.57 10.74 2.48
CA LEU A 148 1.29 11.90 3.30
C LEU A 148 0.81 13.06 2.44
N GLN A 149 -0.42 13.49 2.64
CA GLN A 149 -0.95 14.67 1.97
C GLN A 149 -0.35 15.95 2.59
N CYS A 150 0.10 16.87 1.72
CA CYS A 150 0.69 18.14 2.16
C CYS A 150 -0.39 19.12 2.64
N GLU A 151 -0.85 18.96 3.90
CA GLU A 151 -1.86 19.80 4.55
C GLU A 151 -1.56 20.00 6.04
N PHE A 152 -2.23 20.94 6.68
CA PHE A 152 -1.89 21.47 8.01
C PHE A 152 -1.67 20.41 9.11
N PHE A 153 -2.49 19.39 9.17
CA PHE A 153 -2.37 18.32 10.20
C PHE A 153 -1.49 17.13 9.78
N ALA A 154 -0.65 17.30 8.74
CA ALA A 154 0.16 16.21 8.22
C ALA A 154 1.16 15.65 9.25
N LEU A 155 1.87 16.51 9.96
CA LEU A 155 2.88 16.12 10.95
C LEU A 155 2.28 15.50 12.21
N GLU A 156 1.12 15.97 12.66
CA GLU A 156 0.42 15.37 13.80
C GLU A 156 0.00 13.93 13.51
N GLY A 157 -0.69 13.70 12.38
CA GLY A 157 -1.10 12.36 11.97
C GLY A 157 0.10 11.43 11.74
N LEU A 158 1.21 11.96 11.22
CA LEU A 158 2.44 11.21 11.05
C LEU A 158 3.05 10.80 12.39
N SER A 159 3.12 11.71 13.37
CA SER A 159 3.63 11.42 14.72
C SER A 159 2.85 10.28 15.40
N GLN A 160 1.52 10.29 15.31
CA GLN A 160 0.66 9.22 15.83
C GLN A 160 0.92 7.88 15.14
N LEU A 161 1.11 7.90 13.81
CA LEU A 161 1.45 6.69 13.06
C LEU A 161 2.81 6.12 13.50
N LEU A 162 3.84 6.98 13.66
CA LEU A 162 5.17 6.56 14.10
C LEU A 162 5.15 5.89 15.47
N GLN A 163 4.38 6.43 16.42
CA GLN A 163 4.18 5.80 17.73
C GLN A 163 3.54 4.41 17.61
N THR A 164 2.57 4.25 16.72
CA THR A 164 1.94 2.95 16.49
C THR A 164 2.90 1.98 15.85
N VAL A 165 3.68 2.40 14.87
CA VAL A 165 4.73 1.58 14.25
C VAL A 165 5.72 1.08 15.30
N GLU A 166 6.15 1.94 16.22
CA GLU A 166 7.06 1.54 17.30
C GLU A 166 6.44 0.49 18.23
N ARG A 167 5.16 0.64 18.59
CA ARG A 167 4.44 -0.38 19.37
C ARG A 167 4.37 -1.73 18.64
N ILE A 168 4.12 -1.72 17.32
CA ILE A 168 4.10 -2.93 16.50
C ILE A 168 5.49 -3.57 16.43
N ARG A 169 6.55 -2.77 16.27
CA ARG A 169 7.94 -3.27 16.25
C ARG A 169 8.28 -3.99 17.54
N VAL A 170 7.98 -3.38 18.68
CA VAL A 170 8.31 -3.97 19.98
C VAL A 170 7.49 -5.21 20.28
N ALA A 171 6.19 -5.23 19.93
CA ALA A 171 5.29 -6.30 20.34
C ALA A 171 5.22 -7.48 19.35
N PHE A 172 5.40 -7.24 18.05
CA PHE A 172 5.05 -8.23 17.03
C PHE A 172 6.05 -8.37 15.88
N ASN A 173 6.73 -7.29 15.44
CA ASN A 173 7.57 -7.32 14.25
C ASN A 173 8.80 -6.42 14.38
N PRO A 174 9.90 -6.90 15.01
CA PRO A 174 11.13 -6.12 15.19
C PRO A 174 11.79 -5.66 13.87
N ASP A 175 11.53 -6.38 12.78
CA ASP A 175 12.11 -6.11 11.46
C ASP A 175 11.37 -5.02 10.67
N LEU A 176 10.22 -4.52 11.18
CA LEU A 176 9.45 -3.48 10.51
C LEU A 176 10.25 -2.16 10.46
N SER A 177 10.49 -1.66 9.28
CA SER A 177 11.20 -0.40 9.05
C SER A 177 10.37 0.56 8.20
N ILE A 178 10.57 1.87 8.41
CA ILE A 178 9.95 2.88 7.55
C ILE A 178 10.81 3.02 6.30
N LEU A 179 10.29 2.59 5.16
CA LEU A 179 10.94 2.70 3.85
C LEU A 179 10.98 4.17 3.39
N GLY A 180 9.89 4.88 3.67
CA GLY A 180 9.84 6.30 3.38
C GLY A 180 8.44 6.90 3.45
N VAL A 181 8.43 8.24 3.41
CA VAL A 181 7.23 9.07 3.36
C VAL A 181 7.09 9.64 1.96
N ALA A 182 6.00 9.32 1.26
CA ALA A 182 5.69 9.83 -0.07
C ALA A 182 4.72 11.01 0.04
N LEU A 183 5.16 12.20 -0.34
CA LEU A 183 4.31 13.39 -0.37
C LEU A 183 3.31 13.28 -1.52
N THR A 184 2.01 13.40 -1.20
CA THR A 184 0.91 13.20 -2.13
C THR A 184 0.03 14.43 -2.26
N MET A 185 -0.75 14.50 -3.34
CA MET A 185 -1.72 15.58 -3.61
C MET A 185 -1.11 16.98 -3.51
N PHE A 186 0.17 17.09 -3.81
CA PHE A 186 0.88 18.37 -3.76
C PHE A 186 0.33 19.34 -4.81
N ASP A 187 -0.08 20.52 -4.38
CA ASP A 187 -0.51 21.60 -5.27
C ASP A 187 0.50 22.76 -5.23
N LYS A 188 1.23 22.94 -6.33
CA LYS A 188 2.23 24.01 -6.48
C LYS A 188 1.65 25.42 -6.33
N ARG A 189 0.34 25.58 -6.51
CA ARG A 189 -0.35 26.89 -6.37
C ARG A 189 -0.71 27.20 -4.94
N ASN A 190 -0.56 26.23 -4.02
CA ASN A 190 -0.89 26.38 -2.61
C ASN A 190 0.38 26.49 -1.77
N ASN A 191 0.65 27.68 -1.23
CA ASN A 191 1.81 27.96 -0.38
C ASN A 191 1.85 27.05 0.86
N LEU A 192 0.69 26.67 1.41
CA LEU A 192 0.63 25.74 2.53
C LEU A 192 1.21 24.37 2.15
N SER A 193 0.93 23.87 0.94
CA SER A 193 1.50 22.60 0.49
C SER A 193 3.03 22.63 0.43
N ALA A 194 3.60 23.76 0.01
CA ALA A 194 5.04 23.95 -0.05
C ALA A 194 5.65 24.02 1.37
N ALA A 195 5.04 24.81 2.26
CA ALA A 195 5.49 24.93 3.65
C ALA A 195 5.45 23.58 4.38
N VAL A 196 4.34 22.83 4.27
CA VAL A 196 4.23 21.49 4.89
C VAL A 196 5.26 20.51 4.31
N ALA A 197 5.50 20.54 2.99
CA ALA A 197 6.52 19.69 2.38
C ALA A 197 7.93 19.99 2.92
N GLU A 198 8.26 21.26 3.13
CA GLU A 198 9.51 21.72 3.73
C GLU A 198 9.64 21.25 5.19
N ASP A 199 8.58 21.46 5.99
CA ASP A 199 8.54 21.04 7.40
C ASP A 199 8.73 19.53 7.54
N VAL A 200 8.03 18.73 6.72
CA VAL A 200 8.17 17.27 6.73
C VAL A 200 9.59 16.85 6.34
N ARG A 201 10.20 17.49 5.34
CA ARG A 201 11.58 17.20 4.93
C ARG A 201 12.59 17.61 6.01
N SER A 202 12.37 18.74 6.67
CA SER A 202 13.22 19.21 7.78
C SER A 202 13.18 18.25 8.97
N CYS A 203 11.99 17.68 9.27
CA CYS A 203 11.83 16.77 10.40
C CYS A 203 12.35 15.35 10.11
N LEU A 204 12.18 14.83 8.89
CA LEU A 204 12.41 13.42 8.57
C LEU A 204 13.60 13.19 7.62
N GLY A 205 14.17 14.25 7.06
CA GLY A 205 15.36 14.17 6.21
C GLY A 205 15.21 13.18 5.05
N ALA A 206 16.19 12.29 4.93
CA ALA A 206 16.27 11.28 3.86
C ALA A 206 15.14 10.24 3.87
N THR A 207 14.35 10.17 4.95
CA THR A 207 13.17 9.29 4.98
C THR A 207 12.07 9.75 4.04
N VAL A 208 12.01 11.05 3.68
CA VAL A 208 11.05 11.55 2.70
C VAL A 208 11.55 11.23 1.30
N PHE A 209 10.65 10.72 0.44
CA PHE A 209 10.98 10.52 -0.97
C PHE A 209 11.22 11.88 -1.67
N ASP A 210 12.20 11.92 -2.58
CA ASP A 210 12.43 13.10 -3.41
C ASP A 210 11.28 13.31 -4.38
N THR A 211 10.71 12.21 -4.86
CA THR A 211 9.54 12.22 -5.73
C THR A 211 8.30 12.70 -4.98
N ILE A 212 7.67 13.75 -5.50
CA ILE A 212 6.39 14.28 -5.01
C ILE A 212 5.30 13.90 -6.01
N VAL A 213 4.19 13.34 -5.50
CA VAL A 213 3.00 13.03 -6.31
C VAL A 213 2.09 14.26 -6.33
N PRO A 214 1.89 14.90 -7.50
CA PRO A 214 1.06 16.10 -7.59
C PRO A 214 -0.43 15.76 -7.46
N ARG A 215 -1.22 16.76 -7.06
CA ARG A 215 -2.67 16.70 -7.24
C ARG A 215 -2.97 16.63 -8.74
N ASN A 216 -3.67 15.57 -9.16
CA ASN A 216 -3.92 15.32 -10.57
C ASN A 216 -5.29 14.66 -10.77
N VAL A 217 -6.13 15.24 -11.63
CA VAL A 217 -7.49 14.77 -11.88
C VAL A 217 -7.49 13.36 -12.47
N ARG A 218 -6.52 13.02 -13.32
CA ARG A 218 -6.42 11.69 -13.93
C ARG A 218 -6.24 10.57 -12.91
N LEU A 219 -5.54 10.84 -11.78
CA LEU A 219 -5.43 9.88 -10.67
C LEU A 219 -6.78 9.59 -9.99
N SER A 220 -7.69 10.55 -10.00
CA SER A 220 -9.03 10.41 -9.41
C SER A 220 -10.04 9.83 -10.40
N GLU A 221 -9.90 10.09 -11.69
CA GLU A 221 -10.79 9.59 -12.74
C GLU A 221 -10.51 8.12 -13.10
N ALA A 222 -9.25 7.73 -13.19
CA ALA A 222 -8.83 6.41 -13.65
C ALA A 222 -9.55 5.25 -12.93
N PRO A 223 -9.71 5.26 -11.58
CA PRO A 223 -10.41 4.20 -10.86
C PRO A 223 -11.88 4.04 -11.28
N SER A 224 -12.58 5.11 -11.73
CA SER A 224 -13.97 5.01 -12.21
C SER A 224 -14.08 4.20 -13.51
N HIS A 225 -12.99 4.06 -14.23
CA HIS A 225 -12.86 3.21 -15.43
C HIS A 225 -12.26 1.83 -15.11
N GLY A 226 -11.99 1.52 -13.83
CA GLY A 226 -11.34 0.29 -13.41
C GLY A 226 -9.92 0.14 -13.97
N LEU A 227 -9.21 1.26 -14.12
CA LEU A 227 -7.86 1.33 -14.69
C LEU A 227 -6.91 2.10 -13.76
N PRO A 228 -5.65 1.66 -13.59
CA PRO A 228 -4.63 2.51 -13.01
C PRO A 228 -4.32 3.70 -13.93
N ALA A 229 -3.91 4.83 -13.36
CA ALA A 229 -3.64 6.04 -14.13
C ALA A 229 -2.56 5.84 -15.20
N LEU A 230 -1.58 4.97 -14.96
CA LEU A 230 -0.54 4.65 -15.94
C LEU A 230 -1.09 4.02 -17.24
N ILE A 231 -2.23 3.32 -17.16
CA ILE A 231 -2.93 2.78 -18.34
C ILE A 231 -3.92 3.79 -18.88
N TYR A 232 -4.60 4.53 -18.00
CA TYR A 232 -5.62 5.51 -18.38
C TYR A 232 -5.02 6.73 -19.10
N ASP A 233 -3.93 7.29 -18.55
CA ASP A 233 -3.18 8.41 -19.14
C ASP A 233 -1.71 8.37 -18.67
N LEU A 234 -0.86 7.71 -19.47
CA LEU A 234 0.56 7.54 -19.15
C LEU A 234 1.33 8.86 -19.06
N LYS A 235 0.91 9.88 -19.83
CA LYS A 235 1.61 11.17 -19.92
C LYS A 235 1.16 12.17 -18.87
N CYS A 236 0.18 11.85 -18.04
CA CYS A 236 -0.23 12.78 -16.99
C CYS A 236 0.84 12.88 -15.90
N PRO A 237 0.99 14.06 -15.25
CA PRO A 237 1.99 14.27 -14.20
C PRO A 237 1.92 13.27 -13.03
N GLY A 238 0.71 12.74 -12.76
CA GLY A 238 0.51 11.71 -11.73
C GLY A 238 1.15 10.38 -12.10
N SER A 239 0.96 9.91 -13.34
CA SER A 239 1.56 8.67 -13.86
C SER A 239 3.08 8.74 -13.88
N GLU A 240 3.63 9.86 -14.38
CA GLU A 240 5.08 10.08 -14.36
C GLU A 240 5.65 10.11 -12.94
N ALA A 241 4.93 10.70 -11.99
CA ALA A 241 5.36 10.73 -10.59
C ALA A 241 5.42 9.32 -10.01
N TYR A 242 4.43 8.45 -10.26
CA TYR A 242 4.47 7.08 -9.76
C TYR A 242 5.56 6.23 -10.43
N LEU A 243 5.91 6.45 -11.69
CA LEU A 243 7.05 5.81 -12.32
C LEU A 243 8.39 6.22 -11.66
N ARG A 244 8.54 7.52 -11.33
CA ARG A 244 9.72 8.00 -10.58
C ARG A 244 9.74 7.43 -9.17
N LEU A 245 8.61 7.45 -8.46
CA LEU A 245 8.50 6.90 -7.11
C LEU A 245 8.84 5.41 -7.07
N ALA A 246 8.41 4.63 -8.06
CA ALA A 246 8.75 3.21 -8.15
C ALA A 246 10.27 2.99 -8.30
N ARG A 247 10.95 3.77 -9.14
CA ARG A 247 12.41 3.69 -9.30
C ARG A 247 13.14 4.08 -8.03
N GLU A 248 12.71 5.15 -7.38
CA GLU A 248 13.29 5.62 -6.12
C GLU A 248 13.08 4.60 -5.00
N LEU A 249 11.88 4.00 -4.92
CA LEU A 249 11.55 2.95 -3.96
C LEU A 249 12.48 1.74 -4.12
N ILE A 250 12.68 1.26 -5.35
CA ILE A 250 13.60 0.15 -5.63
C ILE A 250 15.02 0.47 -5.17
N GLY A 251 15.50 1.71 -5.43
CA GLY A 251 16.82 2.15 -4.98
C GLY A 251 16.98 2.19 -3.45
N ARG A 252 15.90 2.26 -2.69
CA ARG A 252 15.92 2.25 -1.21
C ARG A 252 15.82 0.83 -0.61
N LEU A 253 15.54 -0.20 -1.41
CA LEU A 253 15.40 -1.56 -0.91
C LEU A 253 16.77 -2.25 -0.77
N PRO A 254 17.27 -2.50 0.45
CA PRO A 254 18.64 -2.99 0.67
C PRO A 254 18.91 -4.38 0.10
N GLN A 255 17.87 -5.17 -0.15
CA GLN A 255 17.99 -6.54 -0.66
C GLN A 255 18.26 -6.61 -2.18
N LEU A 256 18.15 -5.51 -2.91
CA LEU A 256 18.34 -5.46 -4.37
C LEU A 256 19.70 -4.87 -4.76
N ALA A 257 20.37 -4.16 -3.85
CA ALA A 257 21.70 -3.60 -4.08
C ALA A 257 22.81 -4.66 -4.14
N VAL A 258 22.54 -5.92 -3.75
CA VAL A 258 23.52 -7.02 -3.72
C VAL A 258 23.41 -7.92 -4.97
N ALA A 259 22.38 -7.76 -5.80
CA ALA A 259 22.11 -8.61 -6.97
C ALA A 259 22.37 -7.91 -8.33
N ALA A 260 22.86 -6.68 -8.30
CA ALA A 260 23.30 -5.90 -9.47
C ALA A 260 24.82 -5.77 -9.48
#